data_df697092cc9e7e4ab1693eb9c5dffe5b
#
_entry.id   df697092cc9e7e4ab1693eb9c5dffe5b
#
_cell.length_a   1.000
_cell.length_b   1.000
_cell.length_c   1.000
_cell.angle_alpha   90.00
_cell.angle_beta   90.00
_cell.angle_gamma   90.00
#
_symmetry.space_group_name_H-M   'P 1'
#
loop_
_entity.id
_entity.type
_entity.pdbx_description
1 polymer ?
#
loop_
_entity_poly.entity_id
_entity_poly.type
_entity_poly.pdbx_seq_one_letter_code
_entity_poly.pdbx_strand_id
1 'polypeptide(L)'
;MAERSRGRVLPVVLGTAVLAAGLGGGFWWWRSTQSADVPQAACWSAFTHEDLAALSGKGHEAVVWQGKEQLGNRDTLEDPVCAVDWRGDDARTHWVAKIEVAHADERFLRAKADAEAVGWEPVRPARLEFGSGAQGWLFHDGTVQLMVRCDPPAAPAAPSAPAAHGGSAPLPYRKITITGDRVPAETPAVKVHQIRVDAALRTARELVHAEGCANDPQLAGQSPAAPF
;
A
#
# COMPACT_ATOMS: atom_id res chain seq x y z
N MET A 1 -52.95 41.45 46.14
CA MET A 1 -53.31 40.78 44.90
C MET A 1 -52.07 40.74 43.99
N ALA A 2 -51.38 39.66 43.93
CA ALA A 2 -50.15 39.49 43.09
C ALA A 2 -50.36 38.29 42.16
N GLU A 3 -50.65 38.60 40.92
CA GLU A 3 -50.87 37.61 39.86
C GLU A 3 -49.49 37.21 39.21
N ARG A 4 -49.08 36.00 39.49
CA ARG A 4 -47.81 35.43 39.00
C ARG A 4 -47.91 35.08 37.53
N SER A 5 -47.23 35.86 36.70
CA SER A 5 -46.94 35.53 35.28
C SER A 5 -45.99 34.34 35.19
N ARG A 6 -46.54 33.09 35.15
CA ARG A 6 -45.79 31.85 35.02
C ARG A 6 -45.80 31.27 33.58
N GLY A 7 -46.27 32.00 32.59
CA GLY A 7 -46.64 31.40 31.27
C GLY A 7 -45.65 31.55 30.09
N ARG A 8 -44.56 32.32 30.22
CA ARG A 8 -43.75 32.69 29.03
C ARG A 8 -42.36 32.10 28.94
N VAL A 9 -41.87 31.38 29.94
CA VAL A 9 -40.52 30.84 29.95
C VAL A 9 -40.41 29.46 29.30
N LEU A 10 -41.49 28.64 29.36
CA LEU A 10 -41.49 27.27 28.86
C LEU A 10 -41.26 27.13 27.33
N PRO A 11 -41.87 27.93 26.44
CA PRO A 11 -41.66 27.78 24.99
C PRO A 11 -40.27 28.19 24.53
N VAL A 12 -39.59 29.12 25.24
CA VAL A 12 -38.25 29.56 24.86
C VAL A 12 -37.22 28.47 25.18
N VAL A 13 -37.37 27.78 26.30
CA VAL A 13 -36.44 26.71 26.73
C VAL A 13 -36.57 25.49 25.81
N LEU A 14 -37.78 25.14 25.40
CA LEU A 14 -37.99 24.04 24.43
C LEU A 14 -37.43 24.37 23.03
N GLY A 15 -37.56 25.61 22.58
CA GLY A 15 -37.01 26.02 21.27
C GLY A 15 -35.48 25.97 21.21
N THR A 16 -34.80 26.38 22.28
CA THR A 16 -33.34 26.34 22.36
C THR A 16 -32.79 24.91 22.48
N ALA A 17 -33.48 24.02 23.17
CA ALA A 17 -33.07 22.61 23.30
C ALA A 17 -33.19 21.86 21.95
N VAL A 18 -34.23 22.14 21.17
CA VAL A 18 -34.40 21.52 19.84
C VAL A 18 -33.38 22.04 18.84
N LEU A 19 -33.05 23.34 18.87
CA LEU A 19 -31.99 23.91 18.01
C LEU A 19 -30.61 23.36 18.40
N ALA A 20 -30.29 23.24 19.67
CA ALA A 20 -29.01 22.67 20.13
C ALA A 20 -28.87 21.18 19.76
N ALA A 21 -29.95 20.40 19.88
CA ALA A 21 -29.95 18.99 19.48
C ALA A 21 -29.86 18.82 17.94
N GLY A 22 -30.51 19.69 17.18
CA GLY A 22 -30.44 19.68 15.70
C GLY A 22 -29.07 20.06 15.19
N LEU A 23 -28.45 21.09 15.72
CA LEU A 23 -27.10 21.52 15.35
C LEU A 23 -26.03 20.51 15.80
N GLY A 24 -26.13 19.97 17.00
CA GLY A 24 -25.20 18.96 17.52
C GLY A 24 -25.30 17.64 16.75
N GLY A 25 -26.53 17.15 16.51
CA GLY A 25 -26.78 15.92 15.76
C GLY A 25 -26.41 16.06 14.28
N GLY A 26 -26.72 17.18 13.66
CA GLY A 26 -26.37 17.48 12.26
C GLY A 26 -24.86 17.59 12.05
N PHE A 27 -24.16 18.27 12.98
CA PHE A 27 -22.71 18.40 12.94
C PHE A 27 -22.02 17.04 13.15
N TRP A 28 -22.50 16.23 14.11
CA TRP A 28 -21.95 14.90 14.36
C TRP A 28 -22.21 13.95 13.19
N TRP A 29 -23.41 13.99 12.60
CA TRP A 29 -23.73 13.21 11.41
C TRP A 29 -22.93 13.66 10.19
N TRP A 30 -22.76 14.97 9.96
CA TRP A 30 -21.94 15.51 8.89
C TRP A 30 -20.46 15.12 9.08
N ARG A 31 -19.94 15.20 10.30
CA ARG A 31 -18.56 14.76 10.60
C ARG A 31 -18.36 13.24 10.45
N SER A 32 -19.37 12.44 10.77
CA SER A 32 -19.31 10.98 10.59
C SER A 32 -19.46 10.53 9.14
N THR A 33 -19.95 11.42 8.25
CA THR A 33 -20.07 11.17 6.80
C THR A 33 -18.94 11.79 5.99
N GLN A 34 -18.04 12.58 6.61
CA GLN A 34 -16.84 13.02 5.93
C GLN A 34 -15.97 11.80 5.67
N SER A 35 -15.87 11.45 4.38
CA SER A 35 -14.83 10.54 3.91
C SER A 35 -13.48 11.09 4.33
N ALA A 36 -12.58 10.22 4.75
CA ALA A 36 -11.21 10.61 5.02
C ALA A 36 -10.67 11.48 3.88
N ASP A 37 -9.87 12.49 4.21
CA ASP A 37 -9.09 13.21 3.22
C ASP A 37 -7.98 12.28 2.72
N VAL A 38 -8.35 11.51 1.69
CA VAL A 38 -7.49 10.50 1.10
C VAL A 38 -6.87 11.09 -0.15
N PRO A 39 -5.56 11.01 -0.34
CA PRO A 39 -4.91 11.55 -1.53
C PRO A 39 -5.40 10.85 -2.81
N GLN A 40 -5.31 11.53 -3.95
CA GLN A 40 -5.73 10.99 -5.25
C GLN A 40 -4.89 9.78 -5.68
N ALA A 41 -3.62 9.77 -5.29
CA ALA A 41 -2.71 8.65 -5.50
C ALA A 41 -1.60 8.67 -4.44
N ALA A 42 -1.01 7.51 -4.17
CA ALA A 42 0.12 7.36 -3.28
C ALA A 42 1.10 6.31 -3.79
N CYS A 43 2.33 6.35 -3.27
CA CYS A 43 3.36 5.34 -3.50
C CYS A 43 3.63 5.12 -4.99
N TRP A 44 4.14 6.14 -5.67
CA TRP A 44 4.44 6.10 -7.12
C TRP A 44 3.21 5.70 -7.96
N SER A 45 2.02 6.20 -7.55
CA SER A 45 0.72 5.88 -8.15
C SER A 45 0.30 4.41 -8.04
N ALA A 46 0.97 3.63 -7.19
CA ALA A 46 0.60 2.22 -6.95
C ALA A 46 -0.77 2.09 -6.27
N PHE A 47 -1.14 3.04 -5.43
CA PHE A 47 -2.48 3.12 -4.83
C PHE A 47 -3.26 4.28 -5.42
N THR A 48 -4.47 4.02 -5.88
CA THR A 48 -5.44 5.03 -6.31
C THR A 48 -6.23 5.58 -5.12
N HIS A 49 -6.96 6.67 -5.32
CA HIS A 49 -7.89 7.20 -4.32
C HIS A 49 -8.90 6.14 -3.84
N GLU A 50 -9.46 5.36 -4.75
CA GLU A 50 -10.42 4.30 -4.43
C GLU A 50 -9.79 3.18 -3.59
N ASP A 51 -8.55 2.77 -3.93
CA ASP A 51 -7.80 1.78 -3.16
C ASP A 51 -7.57 2.27 -1.72
N LEU A 52 -7.10 3.50 -1.59
CA LEU A 52 -6.81 4.11 -0.29
C LEU A 52 -8.07 4.29 0.54
N ALA A 53 -9.16 4.74 -0.07
CA ALA A 53 -10.45 4.86 0.62
C ALA A 53 -10.96 3.49 1.11
N ALA A 54 -10.79 2.43 0.30
CA ALA A 54 -11.17 1.08 0.69
C ALA A 54 -10.29 0.50 1.80
N LEU A 55 -9.00 0.84 1.82
CA LEU A 55 -8.03 0.39 2.83
C LEU A 55 -8.15 1.17 4.15
N SER A 56 -8.51 2.45 4.09
CA SER A 56 -8.57 3.34 5.26
C SER A 56 -9.85 3.15 6.10
N GLY A 57 -10.93 2.67 5.51
CA GLY A 57 -12.21 2.55 6.20
C GLY A 57 -12.78 3.92 6.63
N LYS A 58 -13.53 3.92 7.73
CA LYS A 58 -14.05 5.15 8.32
C LYS A 58 -12.99 5.77 9.23
N GLY A 59 -12.54 6.96 8.93
CA GLY A 59 -11.58 7.65 9.79
C GLY A 59 -11.17 9.00 9.21
N HIS A 60 -10.17 9.66 9.77
CA HIS A 60 -10.03 11.10 9.66
C HIS A 60 -8.93 11.59 8.73
N GLU A 61 -7.82 10.89 8.63
CA GLU A 61 -6.68 11.41 7.88
C GLU A 61 -5.76 10.29 7.40
N ALA A 62 -5.40 10.32 6.12
CA ALA A 62 -4.35 9.48 5.56
C ALA A 62 -3.10 10.33 5.33
N VAL A 63 -1.98 9.93 5.91
CA VAL A 63 -0.68 10.59 5.75
C VAL A 63 0.21 9.68 4.90
N VAL A 64 0.64 10.19 3.75
CA VAL A 64 1.59 9.49 2.89
C VAL A 64 3.00 9.86 3.31
N TRP A 65 3.78 8.85 3.68
CA TRP A 65 5.22 8.98 3.86
C TRP A 65 5.92 8.24 2.71
N GLN A 66 6.68 8.98 1.96
CA GLN A 66 7.51 8.41 0.89
C GLN A 66 8.97 8.75 1.19
N GLY A 67 9.80 7.73 1.24
CA GLY A 67 11.23 7.89 1.38
C GLY A 67 11.80 8.77 0.26
N LYS A 68 12.98 9.32 0.47
CA LYS A 68 13.65 10.18 -0.51
C LYS A 68 14.07 9.43 -1.77
N GLU A 69 14.15 8.10 -1.66
CA GLU A 69 14.60 7.24 -2.75
C GLU A 69 13.53 7.14 -3.84
N GLN A 70 13.95 7.40 -5.05
CA GLN A 70 13.09 7.24 -6.23
C GLN A 70 13.16 5.79 -6.71
N LEU A 71 12.05 5.28 -7.22
CA LEU A 71 12.07 4.03 -7.97
C LEU A 71 13.08 4.15 -9.12
N GLY A 72 13.89 3.10 -9.29
CA GLY A 72 14.89 3.05 -10.38
C GLY A 72 16.22 3.70 -10.06
N ASN A 73 16.41 4.29 -8.89
CA ASN A 73 17.74 4.74 -8.49
C ASN A 73 18.59 3.52 -8.07
N ARG A 74 19.54 3.15 -8.93
CA ARG A 74 20.45 2.00 -8.72
C ARG A 74 21.70 2.37 -7.94
N ASP A 75 21.98 3.66 -7.78
CA ASP A 75 23.20 4.17 -7.20
C ASP A 75 23.15 4.27 -5.69
N THR A 76 21.95 4.10 -5.10
CA THR A 76 21.78 4.14 -3.65
C THR A 76 21.74 2.74 -3.06
N LEU A 77 22.34 2.60 -1.87
CA LEU A 77 22.24 1.38 -1.07
C LEU A 77 20.91 1.29 -0.29
N GLU A 78 20.14 2.37 -0.31
CA GLU A 78 18.86 2.44 0.38
C GLU A 78 17.74 1.98 -0.53
N ASP A 79 16.94 1.07 -0.03
CA ASP A 79 15.78 0.55 -0.74
C ASP A 79 14.64 1.58 -0.73
N PRO A 80 13.97 1.83 -1.88
CA PRO A 80 12.79 2.69 -1.93
C PRO A 80 11.67 2.17 -1.05
N VAL A 81 11.15 3.03 -0.17
CA VAL A 81 10.05 2.71 0.73
C VAL A 81 8.97 3.79 0.63
N CYS A 82 7.73 3.37 0.56
CA CYS A 82 6.58 4.25 0.71
C CYS A 82 5.57 3.63 1.66
N ALA A 83 5.04 4.42 2.58
CA ALA A 83 4.00 3.99 3.49
C ALA A 83 2.83 4.98 3.49
N VAL A 84 1.64 4.47 3.69
CA VAL A 84 0.44 5.25 3.94
C VAL A 84 -0.02 4.94 5.34
N ASP A 85 0.13 5.94 6.19
CA ASP A 85 -0.30 5.89 7.56
C ASP A 85 -1.74 6.38 7.69
N TRP A 86 -2.46 5.78 8.59
CA TRP A 86 -3.83 6.09 8.88
C TRP A 86 -3.99 6.48 10.36
N ARG A 87 -4.66 7.58 10.61
CA ARG A 87 -5.03 7.99 11.96
C ARG A 87 -6.52 7.76 12.18
N GLY A 88 -6.84 6.71 12.91
CA GLY A 88 -8.20 6.37 13.29
C GLY A 88 -8.70 7.10 14.52
N ASP A 89 -9.94 6.80 14.92
CA ASP A 89 -10.59 7.34 16.12
C ASP A 89 -9.89 6.95 17.42
N ASP A 90 -9.07 5.90 17.41
CA ASP A 90 -8.26 5.44 18.54
C ASP A 90 -6.99 6.26 18.76
N ALA A 91 -6.78 7.34 18.01
CA ALA A 91 -5.59 8.19 18.01
C ALA A 91 -4.26 7.44 17.74
N ARG A 92 -4.33 6.19 17.31
CA ARG A 92 -3.16 5.41 16.90
C ARG A 92 -2.90 5.59 15.41
N THR A 93 -1.62 5.56 15.05
CA THR A 93 -1.20 5.50 13.67
C THR A 93 -1.13 4.03 13.24
N HIS A 94 -1.82 3.69 12.17
CA HIS A 94 -1.82 2.35 11.58
C HIS A 94 -1.23 2.42 10.17
N TRP A 95 -0.44 1.45 9.79
CA TRP A 95 0.03 1.33 8.41
C TRP A 95 -1.06 0.69 7.56
N VAL A 96 -1.70 1.49 6.76
CA VAL A 96 -2.72 1.01 5.83
C VAL A 96 -2.10 0.21 4.71
N ALA A 97 -0.98 0.72 4.19
CA ALA A 97 -0.19 0.09 3.15
C ALA A 97 1.25 0.55 3.24
N LYS A 98 2.18 -0.38 3.03
CA LYS A 98 3.62 -0.11 2.93
C LYS A 98 4.16 -0.88 1.73
N ILE A 99 4.89 -0.19 0.87
CA ILE A 99 5.64 -0.78 -0.25
C ILE A 99 7.12 -0.64 0.05
N GLU A 100 7.84 -1.73 -0.04
CA GLU A 100 9.29 -1.80 0.02
C GLU A 100 9.80 -2.43 -1.28
N VAL A 101 10.82 -1.82 -1.90
CA VAL A 101 11.45 -2.35 -3.09
C VAL A 101 12.93 -2.60 -2.79
N ALA A 102 13.34 -3.85 -2.74
CA ALA A 102 14.69 -4.26 -2.37
C ALA A 102 15.38 -5.00 -3.53
N HIS A 103 16.70 -4.96 -3.52
CA HIS A 103 17.49 -5.83 -4.38
C HIS A 103 17.43 -7.28 -3.90
N ALA A 104 17.36 -8.23 -4.84
CA ALA A 104 17.32 -9.64 -4.50
C ALA A 104 18.11 -10.51 -5.50
N ASP A 105 18.48 -11.72 -5.07
CA ASP A 105 19.13 -12.70 -5.87
C ASP A 105 18.26 -13.96 -6.07
N GLU A 106 18.74 -14.89 -6.92
CA GLU A 106 18.05 -16.15 -7.17
C GLU A 106 17.91 -17.03 -5.91
N ARG A 107 18.75 -16.84 -4.90
CA ARG A 107 18.67 -17.64 -3.67
C ARG A 107 17.36 -17.43 -2.95
N PHE A 108 16.83 -16.20 -3.02
CA PHE A 108 15.50 -15.90 -2.47
C PHE A 108 14.41 -16.73 -3.17
N LEU A 109 14.44 -16.82 -4.51
CA LEU A 109 13.48 -17.63 -5.28
C LEU A 109 13.62 -19.12 -4.95
N ARG A 110 14.85 -19.63 -4.87
CA ARG A 110 15.11 -21.03 -4.50
C ARG A 110 14.63 -21.32 -3.09
N ALA A 111 14.96 -20.47 -2.11
CA ALA A 111 14.52 -20.64 -0.72
C ALA A 111 13.00 -20.67 -0.61
N LYS A 112 12.29 -19.86 -1.40
CA LYS A 112 10.82 -19.88 -1.46
C LYS A 112 10.30 -21.18 -2.08
N ALA A 113 10.85 -21.61 -3.22
CA ALA A 113 10.47 -22.86 -3.85
C ALA A 113 10.73 -24.07 -2.94
N ASP A 114 11.86 -24.08 -2.24
CA ASP A 114 12.22 -25.13 -1.28
C ASP A 114 11.26 -25.14 -0.07
N ALA A 115 10.90 -23.97 0.46
CA ALA A 115 9.93 -23.86 1.57
C ALA A 115 8.53 -24.35 1.14
N GLU A 116 8.12 -24.04 -0.09
CA GLU A 116 6.87 -24.53 -0.67
C GLU A 116 6.90 -26.08 -0.83
N ALA A 117 8.03 -26.63 -1.27
CA ALA A 117 8.20 -28.07 -1.48
C ALA A 117 8.19 -28.87 -0.18
N VAL A 118 8.80 -28.34 0.86
CA VAL A 118 8.94 -29.02 2.18
C VAL A 118 7.68 -28.89 3.04
N GLY A 119 6.77 -27.96 2.69
CA GLY A 119 5.53 -27.76 3.44
C GLY A 119 5.73 -27.20 4.85
N TRP A 120 6.84 -26.50 5.08
CA TRP A 120 7.28 -26.03 6.39
C TRP A 120 6.48 -24.81 6.90
N GLU A 121 5.83 -24.07 6.00
CA GLU A 121 4.91 -23.02 6.42
C GLU A 121 3.55 -23.64 6.74
N PRO A 122 2.96 -23.38 7.93
CA PRO A 122 1.67 -23.94 8.33
C PRO A 122 0.54 -23.55 7.38
N VAL A 123 0.74 -22.51 6.58
CA VAL A 123 -0.16 -22.09 5.53
C VAL A 123 0.66 -21.63 4.33
N ARG A 124 0.62 -22.40 3.26
CA ARG A 124 1.36 -22.08 2.02
C ARG A 124 0.85 -20.78 1.42
N PRO A 125 1.76 -19.84 1.05
CA PRO A 125 1.34 -18.66 0.31
C PRO A 125 0.78 -19.07 -1.06
N ALA A 126 -0.21 -18.35 -1.52
CA ALA A 126 -0.75 -18.56 -2.86
C ALA A 126 0.22 -17.98 -3.89
N ARG A 127 0.62 -18.79 -4.85
CA ARG A 127 1.43 -18.33 -5.98
C ARG A 127 0.59 -17.50 -6.94
N LEU A 128 1.13 -16.37 -7.39
CA LEU A 128 0.50 -15.43 -8.30
C LEU A 128 1.35 -15.25 -9.56
N GLU A 129 0.70 -15.28 -10.72
CA GLU A 129 1.36 -15.14 -12.03
C GLU A 129 1.24 -13.70 -12.54
N PHE A 130 2.35 -12.96 -12.52
CA PHE A 130 2.42 -11.56 -12.95
C PHE A 130 2.98 -11.37 -14.37
N GLY A 131 3.14 -12.44 -15.13
CA GLY A 131 3.73 -12.45 -16.47
C GLY A 131 5.12 -13.10 -16.52
N SER A 132 5.74 -13.14 -17.70
CA SER A 132 7.07 -13.74 -17.87
C SER A 132 8.15 -12.82 -17.29
N GLY A 133 9.02 -13.37 -16.46
CA GLY A 133 10.05 -12.61 -15.73
C GLY A 133 9.60 -12.00 -14.40
N ALA A 134 8.35 -12.26 -13.98
CA ALA A 134 7.81 -11.83 -12.69
C ALA A 134 7.09 -12.98 -12.00
N GLN A 135 7.35 -13.17 -10.72
CA GLN A 135 6.76 -14.23 -9.91
C GLN A 135 6.35 -13.66 -8.53
N GLY A 136 5.15 -13.97 -8.08
CA GLY A 136 4.65 -13.42 -6.82
C GLY A 136 3.96 -14.43 -5.93
N TRP A 137 3.74 -14.00 -4.69
CA TRP A 137 3.08 -14.77 -3.64
C TRP A 137 2.18 -13.87 -2.82
N LEU A 138 1.00 -14.38 -2.49
CA LEU A 138 0.10 -13.80 -1.52
C LEU A 138 0.10 -14.66 -0.25
N PHE A 139 0.41 -14.05 0.87
CA PHE A 139 0.38 -14.67 2.19
C PHE A 139 -0.99 -14.47 2.86
N HIS A 140 -1.31 -15.32 3.84
CA HIS A 140 -2.61 -15.25 4.54
C HIS A 140 -2.82 -13.98 5.38
N ASP A 141 -1.73 -13.32 5.79
CA ASP A 141 -1.78 -12.00 6.43
C ASP A 141 -2.04 -10.85 5.43
N GLY A 142 -2.20 -11.19 4.15
CA GLY A 142 -2.38 -10.24 3.07
C GLY A 142 -1.09 -9.60 2.58
N THR A 143 0.08 -10.04 3.04
CA THR A 143 1.36 -9.63 2.48
C THR A 143 1.49 -10.12 1.05
N VAL A 144 1.87 -9.24 0.13
CA VAL A 144 2.21 -9.60 -1.26
C VAL A 144 3.71 -9.45 -1.45
N GLN A 145 4.35 -10.47 -1.97
CA GLN A 145 5.74 -10.42 -2.43
C GLN A 145 5.77 -10.67 -3.93
N LEU A 146 6.43 -9.79 -4.67
CA LEU A 146 6.61 -9.91 -6.11
C LEU A 146 8.09 -9.78 -6.43
N MET A 147 8.63 -10.75 -7.17
CA MET A 147 9.99 -10.75 -7.70
C MET A 147 9.93 -10.45 -9.18
N VAL A 148 10.65 -9.42 -9.61
CA VAL A 148 10.80 -9.04 -11.01
C VAL A 148 12.27 -9.18 -11.39
N ARG A 149 12.53 -9.92 -12.47
CA ARG A 149 13.87 -9.92 -13.05
C ARG A 149 14.08 -8.63 -13.84
N CYS A 150 15.11 -7.90 -13.48
CA CYS A 150 15.47 -6.63 -14.10
C CYS A 150 16.98 -6.59 -14.32
N ASP A 151 17.41 -7.09 -15.45
CA ASP A 151 18.83 -7.08 -15.81
C ASP A 151 19.25 -5.61 -16.08
N PRO A 152 20.37 -5.14 -15.54
CA PRO A 152 20.83 -3.77 -15.76
C PRO A 152 21.12 -3.55 -17.26
N PRO A 153 20.86 -2.34 -17.79
CA PRO A 153 21.32 -2.00 -19.14
C PRO A 153 22.84 -2.15 -19.22
N ALA A 154 23.31 -2.60 -20.39
CA ALA A 154 24.73 -2.74 -20.63
C ALA A 154 25.41 -1.38 -20.38
N ALA A 155 26.41 -1.36 -19.50
CA ALA A 155 27.20 -0.16 -19.33
C ALA A 155 27.86 0.19 -20.67
N PRO A 156 27.85 1.49 -21.07
CA PRO A 156 28.59 1.88 -22.25
C PRO A 156 30.05 1.45 -22.08
N ALA A 157 30.61 0.78 -23.09
CA ALA A 157 31.98 0.29 -23.03
C ALA A 157 32.93 1.45 -22.71
N ALA A 158 33.31 1.56 -21.45
CA ALA A 158 34.31 2.54 -21.05
C ALA A 158 35.63 2.13 -21.68
N PRO A 159 36.33 3.02 -22.38
CA PRO A 159 37.63 2.71 -22.95
C PRO A 159 38.60 2.37 -21.81
N SER A 160 38.90 1.08 -21.65
CA SER A 160 40.08 0.55 -20.92
C SER A 160 40.28 1.02 -19.47
N ALA A 161 39.27 1.20 -18.68
CA ALA A 161 39.45 1.31 -17.22
C ALA A 161 39.88 -0.07 -16.68
N PRO A 162 40.99 -0.17 -15.91
CA PRO A 162 41.37 -1.42 -15.27
C PRO A 162 40.19 -1.89 -14.41
N ALA A 163 39.83 -3.18 -14.56
CA ALA A 163 38.73 -3.79 -13.81
C ALA A 163 38.88 -3.46 -12.31
N ALA A 164 37.98 -2.66 -11.79
CA ALA A 164 37.91 -2.36 -10.36
C ALA A 164 37.68 -3.68 -9.63
N HIS A 165 38.70 -4.15 -8.94
CA HIS A 165 38.66 -5.40 -8.18
C HIS A 165 37.61 -5.28 -7.08
N GLY A 166 36.56 -6.09 -7.13
CA GLY A 166 35.71 -6.37 -5.99
C GLY A 166 34.27 -5.85 -6.00
N GLY A 167 33.78 -5.25 -7.08
CA GLY A 167 32.36 -4.94 -7.18
C GLY A 167 31.53 -6.21 -7.28
N SER A 168 30.67 -6.49 -6.31
CA SER A 168 29.66 -7.55 -6.45
C SER A 168 28.82 -7.26 -7.69
N ALA A 169 28.58 -8.29 -8.52
CA ALA A 169 27.69 -8.13 -9.66
C ALA A 169 26.32 -7.61 -9.19
N PRO A 170 25.70 -6.67 -9.92
CA PRO A 170 24.40 -6.15 -9.54
C PRO A 170 23.39 -7.29 -9.47
N LEU A 171 22.58 -7.30 -8.41
CA LEU A 171 21.56 -8.33 -8.23
C LEU A 171 20.49 -8.17 -9.31
N PRO A 172 20.17 -9.25 -10.09
CA PRO A 172 19.31 -9.15 -11.26
C PRO A 172 17.81 -9.08 -10.92
N TYR A 173 17.46 -9.19 -9.65
CA TYR A 173 16.06 -9.19 -9.22
C TYR A 173 15.75 -7.98 -8.34
N ARG A 174 14.50 -7.53 -8.47
CA ARG A 174 13.86 -6.60 -7.56
C ARG A 174 12.74 -7.31 -6.82
N LYS A 175 12.77 -7.22 -5.51
CA LYS A 175 11.73 -7.73 -4.64
C LYS A 175 10.83 -6.58 -4.20
N ILE A 176 9.57 -6.61 -4.58
CA ILE A 176 8.53 -5.69 -4.13
C ILE A 176 7.77 -6.40 -3.03
N THR A 177 7.69 -5.78 -1.85
CA THR A 177 6.91 -6.29 -0.72
C THR A 177 5.83 -5.28 -0.37
N ILE A 178 4.58 -5.71 -0.35
CA ILE A 178 3.45 -4.89 0.06
C ILE A 178 2.85 -5.49 1.32
N THR A 179 2.78 -4.69 2.36
CA THR A 179 2.24 -5.06 3.66
C THR A 179 1.22 -4.02 4.13
N GLY A 180 0.50 -4.32 5.20
CA GLY A 180 -0.36 -3.38 5.90
C GLY A 180 -0.88 -4.03 7.17
N ASP A 181 -0.99 -3.23 8.24
CA ASP A 181 -1.26 -3.73 9.59
C ASP A 181 -2.68 -4.24 9.79
N ARG A 182 -3.65 -3.72 9.05
CA ARG A 182 -5.05 -4.01 9.34
C ARG A 182 -5.90 -4.07 8.08
N VAL A 183 -6.81 -5.03 8.10
CA VAL A 183 -7.95 -5.08 7.18
C VAL A 183 -9.08 -4.28 7.86
N PRO A 184 -9.61 -3.21 7.25
CA PRO A 184 -10.78 -2.52 7.77
C PRO A 184 -11.95 -3.49 7.92
N ALA A 185 -12.67 -3.43 9.04
CA ALA A 185 -13.77 -4.35 9.32
C ALA A 185 -14.89 -4.31 8.27
N GLU A 186 -15.04 -3.18 7.59
CA GLU A 186 -16.06 -2.98 6.55
C GLU A 186 -15.64 -3.48 5.16
N THR A 187 -14.33 -3.69 4.93
CA THR A 187 -13.82 -4.14 3.64
C THR A 187 -13.52 -5.63 3.70
N PRO A 188 -14.10 -6.45 2.80
CA PRO A 188 -13.79 -7.87 2.74
C PRO A 188 -12.29 -8.13 2.54
N ALA A 189 -11.73 -9.11 3.25
CA ALA A 189 -10.30 -9.42 3.20
C ALA A 189 -9.81 -9.67 1.77
N VAL A 190 -10.56 -10.41 0.96
CA VAL A 190 -10.23 -10.66 -0.45
C VAL A 190 -10.12 -9.37 -1.27
N LYS A 191 -10.93 -8.34 -0.98
CA LYS A 191 -10.81 -7.04 -1.64
C LYS A 191 -9.53 -6.31 -1.23
N VAL A 192 -9.16 -6.36 0.05
CA VAL A 192 -7.91 -5.80 0.56
C VAL A 192 -6.71 -6.50 -0.08
N HIS A 193 -6.75 -7.81 -0.16
CA HIS A 193 -5.70 -8.60 -0.81
C HIS A 193 -5.60 -8.26 -2.30
N GLN A 194 -6.74 -8.13 -3.00
CA GLN A 194 -6.75 -7.74 -4.41
C GLN A 194 -6.12 -6.36 -4.62
N ILE A 195 -6.45 -5.37 -3.80
CA ILE A 195 -5.84 -4.03 -3.87
C ILE A 195 -4.31 -4.12 -3.74
N ARG A 196 -3.80 -4.93 -2.82
CA ARG A 196 -2.36 -5.12 -2.64
C ARG A 196 -1.72 -5.84 -3.83
N VAL A 197 -2.39 -6.82 -4.41
CA VAL A 197 -1.94 -7.51 -5.64
C VAL A 197 -1.91 -6.54 -6.82
N ASP A 198 -2.91 -5.69 -6.97
CA ASP A 198 -2.99 -4.66 -8.00
C ASP A 198 -1.87 -3.62 -7.83
N ALA A 199 -1.62 -3.20 -6.60
CA ALA A 199 -0.55 -2.27 -6.28
C ALA A 199 0.84 -2.86 -6.57
N ALA A 200 1.04 -4.17 -6.31
CA ALA A 200 2.28 -4.86 -6.64
C ALA A 200 2.57 -4.83 -8.15
N LEU A 201 1.58 -5.11 -8.99
CA LEU A 201 1.73 -5.04 -10.44
C LEU A 201 2.00 -3.61 -10.94
N ARG A 202 1.28 -2.61 -10.39
CA ARG A 202 1.52 -1.20 -10.74
C ARG A 202 2.93 -0.77 -10.35
N THR A 203 3.37 -1.10 -9.13
CA THR A 203 4.75 -0.82 -8.69
C THR A 203 5.79 -1.49 -9.58
N ALA A 204 5.55 -2.75 -9.98
CA ALA A 204 6.47 -3.47 -10.87
C ALA A 204 6.59 -2.80 -12.25
N ARG A 205 5.50 -2.31 -12.82
CA ARG A 205 5.51 -1.58 -14.09
C ARG A 205 6.29 -0.27 -14.01
N GLU A 206 6.02 0.52 -12.97
CA GLU A 206 6.77 1.76 -12.73
C GLU A 206 8.26 1.50 -12.51
N LEU A 207 8.59 0.44 -11.77
CA LEU A 207 9.96 0.04 -11.52
C LEU A 207 10.69 -0.38 -12.82
N VAL A 208 10.08 -1.24 -13.64
CA VAL A 208 10.63 -1.69 -14.92
C VAL A 208 10.85 -0.50 -15.84
N HIS A 209 9.90 0.43 -15.90
CA HIS A 209 10.02 1.65 -16.69
C HIS A 209 11.13 2.57 -16.17
N ALA A 210 11.19 2.80 -14.87
CA ALA A 210 12.19 3.69 -14.25
C ALA A 210 13.61 3.13 -14.34
N GLU A 211 13.80 1.81 -14.20
CA GLU A 211 15.11 1.16 -14.29
C GLU A 211 15.58 0.87 -15.71
N GLY A 212 14.69 0.84 -16.70
CA GLY A 212 15.04 0.49 -18.07
C GLY A 212 15.66 -0.91 -18.14
N CYS A 213 14.96 -1.94 -17.64
CA CYS A 213 15.46 -3.31 -17.58
C CYS A 213 15.84 -3.86 -18.98
N ALA A 214 17.08 -4.31 -19.15
CA ALA A 214 17.58 -4.79 -20.46
C ALA A 214 16.88 -6.07 -20.97
N ASN A 215 16.33 -6.86 -20.06
CA ASN A 215 15.62 -8.09 -20.37
C ASN A 215 14.14 -7.88 -20.71
N ASP A 216 13.64 -6.64 -20.70
CA ASP A 216 12.25 -6.26 -21.02
C ASP A 216 11.21 -7.25 -20.46
N PRO A 217 11.06 -7.34 -19.13
CA PRO A 217 10.16 -8.32 -18.52
C PRO A 217 8.71 -8.04 -18.92
N GLN A 218 8.05 -9.05 -19.49
CA GLN A 218 6.67 -8.95 -19.95
C GLN A 218 5.72 -9.14 -18.77
N LEU A 219 5.28 -8.02 -18.17
CA LEU A 219 4.32 -8.05 -17.08
C LEU A 219 2.89 -8.26 -17.59
N ALA A 220 2.08 -8.96 -16.81
CA ALA A 220 0.68 -9.20 -17.14
C ALA A 220 -0.10 -7.90 -17.38
N GLY A 221 -1.04 -7.89 -18.30
CA GLY A 221 -1.89 -6.72 -18.58
C GLY A 221 -2.86 -6.39 -17.44
N GLN A 222 -3.26 -7.42 -16.69
CA GLN A 222 -4.09 -7.31 -15.49
C GLN A 222 -3.45 -8.12 -14.35
N SER A 223 -3.68 -7.68 -13.12
CA SER A 223 -3.23 -8.42 -11.95
C SER A 223 -4.00 -9.75 -11.80
N PRO A 224 -3.34 -10.80 -11.29
CA PRO A 224 -4.02 -12.04 -10.94
C PRO A 224 -5.06 -11.81 -9.84
N ALA A 225 -6.09 -12.65 -9.83
CA ALA A 225 -7.09 -12.60 -8.77
C ALA A 225 -6.50 -13.09 -7.44
N ALA A 226 -6.80 -12.38 -6.35
CA ALA A 226 -6.46 -12.84 -5.01
C ALA A 226 -7.34 -14.06 -4.67
N PRO A 227 -6.76 -15.22 -4.29
CA PRO A 227 -7.52 -16.46 -4.07
C PRO A 227 -8.26 -16.51 -2.74
N PHE A 228 -7.99 -15.60 -1.80
CA PHE A 228 -8.64 -15.52 -0.47
C PHE A 228 -8.59 -14.10 0.09
#